data_8514fc9db181c1195a4de0a0417662e5
#
_entry.id   8514fc9db181c1195a4de0a0417662e5
#
_cell.length_a   1.000
_cell.length_b   1.000
_cell.length_c   1.000
_cell.angle_alpha   90.00
_cell.angle_beta   90.00
_cell.angle_gamma   90.00
#
_symmetry.space_group_name_H-M   'P 1'
#
loop_
_entity.id
_entity.type
_entity.pdbx_description
1 polymer ?
#
loop_
_entity_poly.entity_id
_entity_poly.type
_entity_poly.pdbx_seq_one_letter_code
_entity_poly.pdbx_strand_id
1 'polypeptide(L)'
;TKAGQGKMGEALAKLAEEDPTFRAHTNQETGQTIIAGMGELHLEIIVDRLLREFHVEANVGAPQVAYKEAFTKAVEVDSKYAKQSGGRGQYGHCKVKFEPLEANCEKFEFDPKANILINDPPTLLFESTVVGGSIPKEYIPAVGEGIQEAAQAGILGGFPVLGVHANVYDGSYHEVDS
;
A
#
# COMPACT_ATOMS: atom_id res chain seq x y z
N THR A 1 -10.10 -8.86 -21.67
CA THR A 1 -10.41 -7.53 -22.19
C THR A 1 -11.30 -6.77 -21.20
N LYS A 2 -11.24 -5.43 -21.12
CA LYS A 2 -12.09 -4.62 -20.21
C LYS A 2 -13.59 -4.91 -20.39
N ALA A 3 -14.05 -5.19 -21.60
CA ALA A 3 -15.45 -5.58 -21.87
C ALA A 3 -15.83 -6.94 -21.27
N GLY A 4 -14.89 -7.88 -21.18
CA GLY A 4 -15.10 -9.16 -20.53
C GLY A 4 -15.18 -9.07 -19.00
N GLN A 5 -14.44 -8.15 -18.39
CA GLN A 5 -14.51 -7.91 -16.93
C GLN A 5 -15.86 -7.34 -16.50
N GLY A 6 -16.44 -6.40 -17.29
CA GLY A 6 -17.78 -5.87 -17.00
C GLY A 6 -18.85 -6.94 -17.03
N LYS A 7 -18.89 -7.78 -18.08
CA LYS A 7 -19.83 -8.89 -18.20
C LYS A 7 -19.65 -9.93 -17.07
N MET A 8 -18.41 -10.21 -16.69
CA MET A 8 -18.12 -11.11 -15.58
C MET A 8 -18.65 -10.56 -14.25
N GLY A 9 -18.45 -9.26 -13.99
CA GLY A 9 -18.97 -8.63 -12.79
C GLY A 9 -20.49 -8.68 -12.68
N GLU A 10 -21.20 -8.39 -13.77
CA GLU A 10 -22.68 -8.47 -13.83
C GLU A 10 -23.17 -9.91 -13.63
N ALA A 11 -22.51 -10.89 -14.26
CA ALA A 11 -22.86 -12.29 -14.11
C ALA A 11 -22.66 -12.80 -12.69
N LEU A 12 -21.53 -12.45 -12.07
CA LEU A 12 -21.23 -12.83 -10.67
C LEU A 12 -22.18 -12.15 -9.68
N ALA A 13 -22.59 -10.90 -9.93
CA ALA A 13 -23.58 -10.22 -9.09
C ALA A 13 -24.94 -10.93 -9.13
N LYS A 14 -25.42 -11.33 -10.32
CA LYS A 14 -26.67 -12.09 -10.46
C LYS A 14 -26.60 -13.44 -9.76
N LEU A 15 -25.48 -14.16 -9.91
CA LEU A 15 -25.29 -15.43 -9.23
C LEU A 15 -25.27 -15.29 -7.70
N ALA A 16 -24.70 -14.19 -7.18
CA ALA A 16 -24.69 -13.90 -5.76
C ALA A 16 -26.07 -13.48 -5.21
N GLU A 17 -26.94 -12.91 -6.05
CA GLU A 17 -28.35 -12.63 -5.69
C GLU A 17 -29.17 -13.93 -5.60
N GLU A 18 -28.91 -14.89 -6.49
CA GLU A 18 -29.60 -16.19 -6.49
C GLU A 18 -29.14 -17.11 -5.36
N ASP A 19 -27.86 -17.03 -5.00
CA ASP A 19 -27.23 -17.91 -4.02
C ASP A 19 -26.52 -17.12 -2.92
N PRO A 20 -27.11 -17.02 -1.72
CA PRO A 20 -26.54 -16.28 -0.61
C PRO A 20 -25.26 -16.91 -0.03
N THR A 21 -24.95 -18.16 -0.40
CA THR A 21 -23.72 -18.86 0.03
C THR A 21 -22.54 -18.59 -0.90
N PHE A 22 -22.81 -18.05 -2.09
CA PHE A 22 -21.79 -17.63 -3.05
C PHE A 22 -21.37 -16.21 -2.81
N ARG A 23 -20.07 -15.97 -2.88
CA ARG A 23 -19.48 -14.63 -2.80
C ARG A 23 -18.42 -14.45 -3.87
N ALA A 24 -18.36 -13.26 -4.44
CA ALA A 24 -17.33 -12.86 -5.38
C ALA A 24 -16.80 -11.48 -5.04
N HIS A 25 -15.50 -11.29 -5.10
CA HIS A 25 -14.86 -9.97 -4.97
C HIS A 25 -13.61 -9.89 -5.83
N THR A 26 -13.28 -8.70 -6.29
CA THR A 26 -12.04 -8.47 -7.04
C THR A 26 -10.95 -8.03 -6.08
N ASN A 27 -9.85 -8.76 -6.08
CA ASN A 27 -8.65 -8.35 -5.38
C ASN A 27 -7.95 -7.26 -6.22
N GLN A 28 -7.87 -6.06 -5.69
CA GLN A 28 -7.30 -4.90 -6.40
C GLN A 28 -5.78 -5.02 -6.62
N GLU A 29 -5.10 -5.76 -5.77
CA GLU A 29 -3.65 -5.92 -5.84
C GLU A 29 -3.22 -6.93 -6.91
N THR A 30 -3.93 -8.06 -7.00
CA THR A 30 -3.63 -9.11 -7.98
C THR A 30 -4.44 -8.96 -9.27
N GLY A 31 -5.48 -8.12 -9.28
CA GLY A 31 -6.43 -7.97 -10.37
C GLY A 31 -7.32 -9.21 -10.60
N GLN A 32 -7.22 -10.23 -9.74
CA GLN A 32 -8.02 -11.44 -9.84
C GLN A 32 -9.40 -11.25 -9.22
N THR A 33 -10.41 -11.85 -9.86
CA THR A 33 -11.73 -12.03 -9.23
C THR A 33 -11.73 -13.34 -8.46
N ILE A 34 -11.89 -13.25 -7.16
CA ILE A 34 -11.90 -14.36 -6.23
C ILE A 34 -13.35 -14.75 -5.97
N ILE A 35 -13.64 -16.04 -6.09
CA ILE A 35 -14.95 -16.62 -5.80
C ILE A 35 -14.85 -17.55 -4.58
N ALA A 36 -15.86 -17.53 -3.74
CA ALA A 36 -15.98 -18.37 -2.56
C ALA A 36 -17.38 -18.98 -2.48
N GLY A 37 -17.47 -20.21 -2.03
CA GLY A 37 -18.72 -20.96 -1.90
C GLY A 37 -18.61 -22.09 -0.89
N MET A 38 -19.62 -22.95 -0.83
CA MET A 38 -19.74 -24.03 0.15
C MET A 38 -18.74 -25.18 -0.07
N GLY A 39 -18.14 -25.29 -1.26
CA GLY A 39 -17.16 -26.32 -1.57
C GLY A 39 -16.82 -26.34 -3.05
N GLU A 40 -15.89 -27.21 -3.43
CA GLU A 40 -15.32 -27.29 -4.78
C GLU A 40 -16.39 -27.54 -5.84
N LEU A 41 -17.28 -28.55 -5.64
CA LEU A 41 -18.35 -28.83 -6.56
C LEU A 41 -19.32 -27.67 -6.77
N HIS A 42 -19.61 -26.93 -5.71
CA HIS A 42 -20.41 -25.70 -5.80
C HIS A 42 -19.77 -24.66 -6.70
N LEU A 43 -18.47 -24.43 -6.52
CA LEU A 43 -17.73 -23.48 -7.35
C LEU A 43 -17.60 -23.93 -8.80
N GLU A 44 -17.44 -25.23 -9.06
CA GLU A 44 -17.46 -25.79 -10.42
C GLU A 44 -18.80 -25.55 -11.12
N ILE A 45 -19.92 -25.71 -10.43
CA ILE A 45 -21.25 -25.41 -10.97
C ILE A 45 -21.38 -23.92 -11.30
N ILE A 46 -20.91 -23.04 -10.44
CA ILE A 46 -20.91 -21.58 -10.68
C ILE A 46 -20.09 -21.23 -11.93
N VAL A 47 -18.92 -21.82 -12.07
CA VAL A 47 -18.05 -21.60 -13.25
C VAL A 47 -18.70 -22.12 -14.52
N ASP A 48 -19.32 -23.30 -14.48
CA ASP A 48 -20.05 -23.86 -15.62
C ASP A 48 -21.24 -22.96 -16.04
N ARG A 49 -21.97 -22.42 -15.06
CA ARG A 49 -23.05 -21.44 -15.30
C ARG A 49 -22.52 -20.14 -15.90
N LEU A 50 -21.38 -19.60 -15.44
CA LEU A 50 -20.75 -18.44 -16.03
C LEU A 50 -20.46 -18.62 -17.52
N LEU A 51 -19.96 -19.81 -17.88
CA LEU A 51 -19.66 -20.13 -19.27
C LEU A 51 -20.92 -20.32 -20.12
N ARG A 52 -21.89 -21.14 -19.65
CA ARG A 52 -23.04 -21.55 -20.44
C ARG A 52 -24.17 -20.53 -20.48
N GLU A 53 -24.50 -19.92 -19.35
CA GLU A 53 -25.61 -18.98 -19.26
C GLU A 53 -25.21 -17.56 -19.62
N PHE A 54 -24.03 -17.13 -19.16
CA PHE A 54 -23.57 -15.75 -19.33
C PHE A 54 -22.54 -15.58 -20.45
N HIS A 55 -22.08 -16.68 -21.04
CA HIS A 55 -21.07 -16.68 -22.11
C HIS A 55 -19.80 -15.90 -21.73
N VAL A 56 -19.37 -16.06 -20.49
CA VAL A 56 -18.14 -15.47 -19.94
C VAL A 56 -17.06 -16.54 -19.89
N GLU A 57 -16.04 -16.38 -20.73
CA GLU A 57 -14.84 -17.20 -20.69
C GLU A 57 -13.91 -16.68 -19.58
N ALA A 58 -13.53 -17.54 -18.65
CA ALA A 58 -12.63 -17.25 -17.57
C ALA A 58 -11.62 -18.38 -17.35
N ASN A 59 -10.37 -18.03 -17.09
CA ASN A 59 -9.38 -18.98 -16.62
C ASN A 59 -9.53 -19.17 -15.12
N VAL A 60 -9.83 -20.39 -14.69
CA VAL A 60 -9.99 -20.76 -13.29
C VAL A 60 -8.67 -21.32 -12.76
N GLY A 61 -8.25 -20.82 -11.60
CA GLY A 61 -7.02 -21.26 -10.93
C GLY A 61 -7.01 -20.91 -9.45
N ALA A 62 -5.97 -21.29 -8.75
CA ALA A 62 -5.80 -20.93 -7.36
C ALA A 62 -5.65 -19.42 -7.19
N PRO A 63 -6.16 -18.83 -6.07
CA PRO A 63 -5.91 -17.44 -5.73
C PRO A 63 -4.42 -17.16 -5.63
N GLN A 64 -3.99 -16.00 -6.13
CA GLN A 64 -2.62 -15.53 -5.91
C GLN A 64 -2.50 -14.96 -4.51
N VAL A 65 -1.39 -15.27 -3.85
CA VAL A 65 -1.07 -14.70 -2.53
C VAL A 65 -0.45 -13.33 -2.75
N ALA A 66 -1.07 -12.29 -2.19
CA ALA A 66 -0.49 -10.95 -2.16
C ALA A 66 0.46 -10.85 -0.96
N TYR A 67 1.75 -11.04 -1.21
CA TYR A 67 2.77 -10.91 -0.18
C TYR A 67 2.96 -9.44 0.21
N LYS A 68 3.29 -9.23 1.47
CA LYS A 68 3.61 -7.94 2.06
C LYS A 68 4.90 -8.06 2.86
N GLU A 69 5.62 -6.96 2.97
CA GLU A 69 6.79 -6.85 3.84
C GLU A 69 6.43 -6.07 5.11
N ALA A 70 7.09 -6.35 6.21
CA ALA A 70 6.86 -5.65 7.47
C ALA A 70 8.17 -5.50 8.26
N PHE A 71 8.26 -4.42 9.01
CA PHE A 71 9.32 -4.23 10.00
C PHE A 71 9.04 -5.08 11.23
N THR A 72 10.08 -5.73 11.75
CA THR A 72 9.99 -6.52 12.98
C THR A 72 10.68 -5.86 14.17
N LYS A 73 11.48 -4.82 13.93
CA LYS A 73 12.24 -4.10 14.94
C LYS A 73 12.31 -2.61 14.60
N ALA A 74 12.43 -1.79 15.63
CA ALA A 74 12.74 -0.38 15.45
C ALA A 74 14.16 -0.21 14.90
N VAL A 75 14.35 0.73 14.00
CA VAL A 75 15.63 1.10 13.40
C VAL A 75 15.72 2.61 13.20
N GLU A 76 16.87 3.18 13.47
CA GLU A 76 17.17 4.59 13.17
C GLU A 76 18.11 4.65 11.97
N VAL A 77 17.79 5.52 11.04
CA VAL A 77 18.53 5.70 9.80
C VAL A 77 18.92 7.17 9.66
N ASP A 78 20.21 7.41 9.47
CA ASP A 78 20.77 8.70 9.08
C ASP A 78 21.08 8.65 7.58
N SER A 79 20.24 9.32 6.78
CA SER A 79 20.33 9.28 5.32
C SER A 79 20.71 10.65 4.78
N LYS A 80 21.87 10.72 4.13
CA LYS A 80 22.37 11.93 3.50
C LYS A 80 22.65 11.70 2.02
N TYR A 81 22.02 12.50 1.19
CA TYR A 81 22.27 12.57 -0.23
C TYR A 81 22.84 13.94 -0.58
N ALA A 82 24.03 13.96 -1.14
CA ALA A 82 24.66 15.18 -1.61
C ALA A 82 25.32 14.89 -2.96
N LYS A 83 24.85 15.56 -4.01
CA LYS A 83 25.40 15.42 -5.36
C LYS A 83 25.61 16.79 -5.97
N GLN A 84 26.84 17.07 -6.38
CA GLN A 84 27.21 18.29 -7.09
C GLN A 84 28.00 17.92 -8.34
N SER A 85 27.43 18.20 -9.50
CA SER A 85 28.07 17.92 -10.79
C SER A 85 27.97 19.15 -11.70
N GLY A 86 28.75 20.19 -11.39
CA GLY A 86 28.84 21.39 -12.22
C GLY A 86 27.52 22.20 -12.28
N GLY A 87 27.37 23.22 -11.43
CA GLY A 87 26.16 24.03 -11.34
C GLY A 87 25.40 23.82 -10.02
N ARG A 88 24.06 23.96 -10.05
CA ARG A 88 23.20 23.75 -8.88
C ARG A 88 23.25 22.27 -8.48
N GLY A 89 23.60 22.02 -7.21
CA GLY A 89 23.67 20.67 -6.66
C GLY A 89 22.30 20.13 -6.21
N GLN A 90 22.32 18.93 -5.64
CA GLN A 90 21.18 18.31 -4.95
C GLN A 90 21.62 17.94 -3.55
N TYR A 91 20.82 18.29 -2.56
CA TYR A 91 21.11 18.00 -1.17
C TYR A 91 19.84 17.57 -0.44
N GLY A 92 19.91 16.46 0.29
CA GLY A 92 18.88 15.99 1.19
C GLY A 92 19.53 15.24 2.35
N HIS A 93 19.15 15.57 3.58
CA HIS A 93 19.63 14.88 4.76
C HIS A 93 18.52 14.80 5.79
N CYS A 94 18.14 13.61 6.16
CA CYS A 94 17.14 13.37 7.19
C CYS A 94 17.55 12.17 8.07
N LYS A 95 17.19 12.26 9.35
CA LYS A 95 17.26 11.16 10.29
C LYS A 95 15.85 10.71 10.60
N VAL A 96 15.59 9.44 10.34
CA VAL A 96 14.26 8.85 10.46
C VAL A 96 14.34 7.62 11.34
N LYS A 97 13.43 7.52 12.29
CA LYS A 97 13.19 6.32 13.07
C LYS A 97 12.01 5.56 12.46
N PHE A 98 12.24 4.31 12.13
CA PHE A 98 11.21 3.39 11.65
C PHE A 98 10.88 2.40 12.75
N GLU A 99 9.61 2.18 13.01
CA GLU A 99 9.11 1.24 14.01
C GLU A 99 7.94 0.43 13.42
N PRO A 100 7.76 -0.83 13.88
CA PRO A 100 6.54 -1.56 13.56
C PRO A 100 5.32 -0.80 14.08
N LEU A 101 4.32 -0.64 13.24
CA LEU A 101 3.04 -0.09 13.65
C LEU A 101 2.25 -1.20 14.35
N GLU A 102 1.89 -0.99 15.62
CA GLU A 102 1.09 -1.96 16.37
C GLU A 102 -0.33 -2.05 15.81
N ALA A 103 -0.88 -3.26 15.74
CA ALA A 103 -2.19 -3.56 15.16
C ALA A 103 -3.37 -2.83 15.85
N ASN A 104 -3.14 -2.23 17.03
CA ASN A 104 -4.12 -1.51 17.83
C ASN A 104 -3.95 0.01 17.79
N CYS A 105 -3.38 0.56 16.74
CA CYS A 105 -3.24 2.02 16.58
C CYS A 105 -4.57 2.74 16.33
N GLU A 106 -5.63 2.39 17.05
CA GLU A 106 -6.88 3.18 17.10
C GLU A 106 -6.74 4.53 17.83
N LYS A 107 -5.55 4.83 18.37
CA LYS A 107 -5.33 5.98 19.26
C LYS A 107 -4.44 7.09 18.71
N PHE A 108 -4.05 7.06 17.46
CA PHE A 108 -3.41 8.22 16.89
C PHE A 108 -4.45 9.26 16.54
N GLU A 109 -4.53 10.31 17.37
CA GLU A 109 -5.20 11.53 16.98
C GLU A 109 -4.49 12.08 15.76
N PHE A 110 -5.19 12.11 14.63
CA PHE A 110 -4.68 12.69 13.41
C PHE A 110 -4.47 14.20 13.62
N ASP A 111 -3.23 14.64 13.75
CA ASP A 111 -2.88 16.05 13.63
C ASP A 111 -2.59 16.34 12.15
N PRO A 112 -3.51 17.03 11.44
CA PRO A 112 -3.31 17.36 10.03
C PRO A 112 -2.12 18.28 9.77
N LYS A 113 -1.45 18.80 10.83
CA LYS A 113 -0.26 19.65 10.70
C LYS A 113 1.05 18.91 10.91
N ALA A 114 1.03 17.76 11.54
CA ALA A 114 2.22 16.98 11.89
C ALA A 114 2.21 15.55 11.32
N ASN A 115 1.04 14.97 11.12
CA ASN A 115 0.91 13.56 10.78
C ASN A 115 0.20 13.38 9.43
N ILE A 116 0.80 12.64 8.54
CA ILE A 116 0.19 12.22 7.28
C ILE A 116 -0.21 10.75 7.44
N LEU A 117 -1.52 10.50 7.56
CA LEU A 117 -2.06 9.14 7.51
C LEU A 117 -2.20 8.72 6.05
N ILE A 118 -1.45 7.71 5.64
CA ILE A 118 -1.45 7.23 4.27
C ILE A 118 -2.07 5.85 4.23
N ASN A 119 -3.29 5.76 3.75
CA ASN A 119 -4.16 4.59 3.54
C ASN A 119 -5.07 4.20 4.72
N ASP A 120 -6.22 3.66 4.35
CA ASP A 120 -7.21 3.07 5.23
C ASP A 120 -7.35 1.56 4.91
N PRO A 121 -6.94 0.65 5.81
CA PRO A 121 -6.35 0.85 7.14
C PRO A 121 -4.92 1.43 7.07
N PRO A 122 -4.45 2.10 8.14
CA PRO A 122 -3.15 2.75 8.12
C PRO A 122 -2.03 1.72 7.94
N THR A 123 -1.41 1.75 6.78
CA THR A 123 -0.27 0.87 6.45
C THR A 123 1.05 1.55 6.71
N LEU A 124 1.05 2.87 6.63
CA LEU A 124 2.18 3.74 6.90
C LEU A 124 1.69 4.96 7.69
N LEU A 125 2.26 5.19 8.85
CA LEU A 125 2.11 6.41 9.62
C LEU A 125 3.39 7.22 9.52
N PHE A 126 3.29 8.46 9.04
CA PHE A 126 4.40 9.39 8.99
C PHE A 126 4.21 10.50 10.02
N GLU A 127 5.24 10.75 10.82
CA GLU A 127 5.27 11.79 11.86
C GLU A 127 6.55 12.63 11.73
N SER A 128 6.46 13.89 12.13
CA SER A 128 7.63 14.76 12.24
C SER A 128 7.74 15.35 13.65
N THR A 129 8.85 15.04 14.30
CA THR A 129 9.23 15.61 15.61
C THR A 129 10.44 16.51 15.50
N VAL A 130 10.73 17.05 14.31
CA VAL A 130 11.86 17.96 14.07
C VAL A 130 11.74 19.20 14.93
N VAL A 131 12.81 19.51 15.70
CA VAL A 131 12.90 20.66 16.59
C VAL A 131 14.00 21.59 16.12
N GLY A 132 13.82 22.92 16.33
CA GLY A 132 14.87 23.90 16.06
C GLY A 132 15.07 24.27 14.59
N GLY A 133 14.22 23.77 13.67
CA GLY A 133 14.28 24.14 12.26
C GLY A 133 15.45 23.51 11.50
N SER A 134 15.98 22.38 11.98
CA SER A 134 17.04 21.63 11.28
C SER A 134 16.62 21.18 9.88
N ILE A 135 15.32 20.95 9.69
CA ILE A 135 14.68 20.79 8.39
C ILE A 135 13.56 21.83 8.30
N PRO A 136 13.52 22.69 7.27
CA PRO A 136 12.40 23.59 7.04
C PRO A 136 11.09 22.85 6.89
N LYS A 137 10.00 23.39 7.44
CA LYS A 137 8.67 22.74 7.43
C LYS A 137 8.16 22.42 6.03
N GLU A 138 8.58 23.18 5.04
CA GLU A 138 8.21 22.99 3.63
C GLU A 138 8.80 21.73 3.00
N TYR A 139 9.89 21.17 3.55
CA TYR A 139 10.53 19.94 3.05
C TYR A 139 10.02 18.67 3.74
N ILE A 140 9.36 18.79 4.91
CA ILE A 140 8.84 17.63 5.64
C ILE A 140 7.84 16.80 4.81
N PRO A 141 6.89 17.39 4.07
CA PRO A 141 6.00 16.62 3.19
C PRO A 141 6.74 15.80 2.15
N ALA A 142 7.79 16.36 1.54
CA ALA A 142 8.59 15.65 0.54
C ALA A 142 9.32 14.43 1.12
N VAL A 143 9.75 14.49 2.39
CA VAL A 143 10.29 13.30 3.10
C VAL A 143 9.22 12.23 3.26
N GLY A 144 8.01 12.61 3.64
CA GLY A 144 6.86 11.69 3.77
C GLY A 144 6.50 11.02 2.44
N GLU A 145 6.44 11.79 1.35
CA GLU A 145 6.19 11.28 -0.01
C GLU A 145 7.27 10.28 -0.45
N GLY A 146 8.55 10.61 -0.20
CA GLY A 146 9.66 9.70 -0.51
C GLY A 146 9.59 8.38 0.26
N ILE A 147 9.21 8.41 1.53
CA ILE A 147 9.02 7.21 2.35
C ILE A 147 7.82 6.41 1.82
N GLN A 148 6.72 7.06 1.44
CA GLN A 148 5.55 6.42 0.86
C GLN A 148 5.89 5.72 -0.46
N GLU A 149 6.62 6.38 -1.33
CA GLU A 149 7.05 5.81 -2.60
C GLU A 149 7.95 4.58 -2.38
N ALA A 150 8.92 4.68 -1.46
CA ALA A 150 9.79 3.57 -1.11
C ALA A 150 9.03 2.39 -0.48
N ALA A 151 7.97 2.64 0.29
CA ALA A 151 7.15 1.59 0.89
C ALA A 151 6.29 0.80 -0.12
N GLN A 152 6.12 1.29 -1.35
CA GLN A 152 5.40 0.56 -2.39
C GLN A 152 6.15 -0.66 -2.89
N ALA A 153 7.49 -0.67 -2.76
CA ALA A 153 8.33 -1.78 -3.19
C ALA A 153 9.43 -2.05 -2.15
N GLY A 154 9.18 -2.99 -1.25
CA GLY A 154 10.13 -3.40 -0.22
C GLY A 154 11.38 -4.05 -0.78
N ILE A 155 12.41 -4.12 0.04
CA ILE A 155 13.77 -4.56 -0.36
C ILE A 155 13.97 -6.08 -0.35
N LEU A 156 13.07 -6.84 0.29
CA LEU A 156 13.22 -8.30 0.41
C LEU A 156 12.74 -9.02 -0.85
N GLY A 157 11.57 -8.65 -1.34
CA GLY A 157 10.96 -9.28 -2.50
C GLY A 157 10.27 -8.31 -3.45
N GLY A 158 10.36 -7.00 -3.19
CA GLY A 158 9.67 -5.97 -3.97
C GLY A 158 8.18 -5.85 -3.65
N PHE A 159 7.74 -6.44 -2.53
CA PHE A 159 6.34 -6.37 -2.09
C PHE A 159 6.09 -5.10 -1.28
N PRO A 160 4.85 -4.57 -1.30
CA PRO A 160 4.53 -3.40 -0.50
C PRO A 160 4.81 -3.61 0.98
N VAL A 161 5.38 -2.61 1.63
CA VAL A 161 5.67 -2.61 3.06
C VAL A 161 4.47 -2.08 3.82
N LEU A 162 4.01 -2.81 4.83
CA LEU A 162 2.86 -2.44 5.65
C LEU A 162 3.23 -2.35 7.13
N GLY A 163 2.40 -1.61 7.87
CA GLY A 163 2.51 -1.52 9.32
C GLY A 163 3.78 -0.82 9.77
N VAL A 164 4.10 0.32 9.18
CA VAL A 164 5.29 1.11 9.50
C VAL A 164 4.92 2.46 10.09
N HIS A 165 5.52 2.79 11.22
CA HIS A 165 5.58 4.15 11.75
C HIS A 165 6.95 4.74 11.42
N ALA A 166 6.96 5.83 10.70
CA ALA A 166 8.16 6.57 10.31
C ALA A 166 8.15 7.95 10.96
N ASN A 167 9.09 8.20 11.86
CA ASN A 167 9.26 9.49 12.53
C ASN A 167 10.54 10.17 12.07
N VAL A 168 10.39 11.31 11.39
CA VAL A 168 11.52 12.19 11.08
C VAL A 168 11.77 13.09 12.28
N TYR A 169 12.97 13.03 12.87
CA TYR A 169 13.29 13.74 14.11
C TYR A 169 14.42 14.74 13.98
N ASP A 170 15.29 14.61 12.96
CA ASP A 170 16.43 15.51 12.75
C ASP A 170 16.85 15.47 11.27
N GLY A 171 17.76 16.38 10.89
CA GLY A 171 18.36 16.43 9.56
C GLY A 171 19.11 17.73 9.34
N SER A 172 19.37 18.04 8.10
CA SER A 172 19.91 19.34 7.71
C SER A 172 19.51 19.68 6.27
N TYR A 173 19.58 20.92 5.92
CA TYR A 173 19.30 21.42 4.58
C TYR A 173 20.46 22.29 4.08
N HIS A 174 20.48 22.53 2.79
CA HIS A 174 21.41 23.43 2.14
C HIS A 174 20.61 24.56 1.46
N GLU A 175 20.96 25.82 1.72
CA GLU A 175 20.16 26.97 1.26
C GLU A 175 19.98 27.07 -0.26
N VAL A 176 20.86 26.45 -1.04
CA VAL A 176 20.85 26.53 -2.51
C VAL A 176 20.48 25.22 -3.18
N ASP A 177 20.84 24.07 -2.57
CA ASP A 177 20.80 22.75 -3.20
C ASP A 177 19.69 21.82 -2.64
N SER A 178 18.94 22.28 -1.62
CA SER A 178 17.80 21.54 -1.06
C SER A 178 16.50 21.88 -1.77
#